data_4ed302d722b976a1c368d2d403ac1ba5
#
_entry.id   4ed302d722b976a1c368d2d403ac1ba5
#
_cell.length_a   1.000
_cell.length_b   1.000
_cell.length_c   1.000
_cell.angle_alpha   90.00
_cell.angle_beta   90.00
_cell.angle_gamma   90.00
#
_symmetry.space_group_name_H-M   'P 1'
#
loop_
_entity.id
_entity.type
_entity.pdbx_description
1 polymer ?
#
loop_
_entity_poly.entity_id
_entity_poly.type
_entity_poly.pdbx_seq_one_letter_code
_entity_poly.pdbx_strand_id
1 'polypeptide(L)'
;VELTERGAIKVDNDYRSSVPSIFAVGDVTDRIQLTPVAIREGHAFADAQFGGSPRTIDYGCIPSAVFSHPPIGAVGLTESQAKNRLGMVRTYTSDFRAMKYVLAGRNERSLYKLVVDDATDEVVGIHMIGPDAPEILQAAAIAVRARLKKADFDATVAL
;
A
#
# COMPACT_ATOMS: atom_id res chain seq x y z
N VAL A 1 12.31 -21.27 -18.89
CA VAL A 1 11.99 -20.15 -17.97
C VAL A 1 12.65 -20.42 -16.64
N GLU A 2 13.42 -19.45 -16.14
CA GLU A 2 14.07 -19.54 -14.83
C GLU A 2 13.05 -19.26 -13.71
N LEU A 3 13.14 -20.07 -12.63
CA LEU A 3 12.27 -19.94 -11.47
C LEU A 3 13.07 -19.49 -10.24
N THR A 4 12.37 -18.88 -9.29
CA THR A 4 12.89 -18.64 -7.94
C THR A 4 12.90 -19.95 -7.15
N GLU A 5 13.54 -19.96 -5.97
CA GLU A 5 13.50 -21.10 -5.05
C GLU A 5 12.06 -21.46 -4.62
N ARG A 6 11.14 -20.49 -4.64
CA ARG A 6 9.72 -20.66 -4.31
C ARG A 6 8.84 -21.07 -5.51
N GLY A 7 9.45 -21.28 -6.69
CA GLY A 7 8.75 -21.70 -7.91
C GLY A 7 8.11 -20.56 -8.71
N ALA A 8 8.32 -19.31 -8.35
CA ALA A 8 7.83 -18.16 -9.10
C ALA A 8 8.69 -17.91 -10.36
N ILE A 9 8.10 -17.36 -11.41
CA ILE A 9 8.82 -16.98 -12.62
C ILE A 9 9.67 -15.72 -12.33
N LYS A 10 10.99 -15.83 -12.53
CA LYS A 10 11.89 -14.67 -12.49
C LYS A 10 11.68 -13.80 -13.72
N VAL A 11 11.47 -12.52 -13.49
CA VAL A 11 11.33 -11.50 -14.53
C VAL A 11 12.17 -10.27 -14.20
N ASP A 12 12.59 -9.56 -15.24
CA ASP A 12 13.22 -8.25 -15.14
C ASP A 12 12.18 -7.14 -14.87
N ASN A 13 12.61 -5.87 -14.97
CA ASN A 13 11.73 -4.72 -14.75
C ASN A 13 10.70 -4.52 -15.86
N ASP A 14 10.91 -5.11 -17.02
CA ASP A 14 10.01 -5.09 -18.17
C ASP A 14 9.13 -6.35 -18.26
N TYR A 15 9.05 -7.12 -17.15
CA TYR A 15 8.28 -8.36 -17.04
C TYR A 15 8.77 -9.51 -17.91
N ARG A 16 9.97 -9.42 -18.51
CA ARG A 16 10.54 -10.45 -19.37
C ARG A 16 11.20 -11.55 -18.54
N SER A 17 10.95 -12.78 -18.89
CA SER A 17 11.60 -13.95 -18.28
C SER A 17 12.99 -14.19 -18.88
N SER A 18 13.66 -15.26 -18.43
CA SER A 18 14.93 -15.72 -19.02
C SER A 18 14.79 -16.19 -20.50
N VAL A 19 13.56 -16.34 -21.00
CA VAL A 19 13.26 -16.62 -22.42
C VAL A 19 12.71 -15.34 -23.06
N PRO A 20 13.37 -14.79 -24.11
CA PRO A 20 13.06 -13.45 -24.63
C PRO A 20 11.63 -13.24 -25.12
N SER A 21 10.94 -14.31 -25.55
CA SER A 21 9.56 -14.27 -26.04
C SER A 21 8.51 -14.53 -24.96
N ILE A 22 8.92 -14.78 -23.69
CA ILE A 22 8.01 -15.10 -22.59
C ILE A 22 8.09 -14.02 -21.53
N PHE A 23 6.94 -13.46 -21.23
CA PHE A 23 6.73 -12.47 -20.18
C PHE A 23 5.81 -13.04 -19.09
N ALA A 24 5.94 -12.53 -17.87
CA ALA A 24 5.07 -12.93 -16.77
C ALA A 24 4.71 -11.71 -15.89
N VAL A 25 3.46 -11.63 -15.50
CA VAL A 25 2.90 -10.59 -14.63
C VAL A 25 2.00 -11.19 -13.56
N GLY A 26 1.75 -10.47 -12.50
CA GLY A 26 0.88 -10.88 -11.42
C GLY A 26 1.48 -11.97 -10.52
N ASP A 27 0.60 -12.76 -9.92
CA ASP A 27 0.92 -13.70 -8.84
C ASP A 27 2.01 -14.71 -9.18
N VAL A 28 2.11 -15.09 -10.45
CA VAL A 28 3.13 -16.04 -10.93
C VAL A 28 4.57 -15.52 -10.75
N THR A 29 4.75 -14.20 -10.56
CA THR A 29 6.06 -13.58 -10.30
C THR A 29 6.40 -13.48 -8.81
N ASP A 30 5.46 -13.78 -7.91
CA ASP A 30 5.58 -13.69 -6.43
C ASP A 30 6.08 -12.33 -5.92
N ARG A 31 5.79 -11.23 -6.64
CA ARG A 31 6.14 -9.87 -6.20
C ARG A 31 5.14 -9.36 -5.17
N ILE A 32 3.90 -9.08 -5.60
CA ILE A 32 2.77 -8.69 -4.73
C ILE A 32 1.53 -9.37 -5.27
N GLN A 33 0.97 -10.29 -4.50
CA GLN A 33 -0.17 -11.12 -4.91
C GLN A 33 -1.49 -10.38 -4.63
N LEU A 34 -1.77 -9.37 -5.44
CA LEU A 34 -3.00 -8.58 -5.40
C LEU A 34 -3.53 -8.36 -6.83
N THR A 35 -4.80 -8.65 -7.04
CA THR A 35 -5.46 -8.48 -8.35
C THR A 35 -5.25 -7.09 -8.97
N PRO A 36 -5.39 -5.96 -8.22
CA PRO A 36 -5.13 -4.63 -8.79
C PRO A 36 -3.68 -4.44 -9.24
N VAL A 37 -2.72 -5.08 -8.58
CA VAL A 37 -1.30 -5.05 -8.97
C VAL A 37 -1.11 -5.81 -10.28
N ALA A 38 -1.64 -7.03 -10.38
CA ALA A 38 -1.57 -7.84 -11.60
C ALA A 38 -2.17 -7.11 -12.81
N ILE A 39 -3.33 -6.45 -12.64
CA ILE A 39 -3.95 -5.61 -13.68
C ILE A 39 -3.02 -4.46 -14.08
N ARG A 40 -2.44 -3.78 -13.11
CA ARG A 40 -1.53 -2.66 -13.37
C ARG A 40 -0.25 -3.10 -14.09
N GLU A 41 0.30 -4.25 -13.71
CA GLU A 41 1.44 -4.88 -14.38
C GLU A 41 1.10 -5.25 -15.83
N GLY A 42 -0.07 -5.83 -16.06
CA GLY A 42 -0.55 -6.15 -17.41
C GLY A 42 -0.69 -4.91 -18.29
N HIS A 43 -1.20 -3.79 -17.75
CA HIS A 43 -1.25 -2.51 -18.47
C HIS A 43 0.15 -1.97 -18.76
N ALA A 44 1.06 -1.97 -17.77
CA ALA A 44 2.43 -1.50 -17.95
C ALA A 44 3.17 -2.33 -19.01
N PHE A 45 2.98 -3.66 -19.01
CA PHE A 45 3.49 -4.56 -20.03
C PHE A 45 2.95 -4.20 -21.42
N ALA A 46 1.64 -4.03 -21.56
CA ALA A 46 1.02 -3.72 -22.85
C ALA A 46 1.49 -2.35 -23.39
N ASP A 47 1.54 -1.34 -22.54
CA ASP A 47 2.03 0.00 -22.90
C ASP A 47 3.51 -0.04 -23.33
N ALA A 48 4.34 -0.83 -22.66
CA ALA A 48 5.77 -0.95 -22.99
C ALA A 48 6.00 -1.72 -24.30
N GLN A 49 5.28 -2.84 -24.51
CA GLN A 49 5.51 -3.70 -25.68
C GLN A 49 4.82 -3.21 -26.96
N PHE A 50 3.66 -2.57 -26.83
CA PHE A 50 2.80 -2.23 -27.96
C PHE A 50 2.42 -0.74 -28.04
N GLY A 51 2.48 -0.02 -26.92
CA GLY A 51 2.02 1.37 -26.83
C GLY A 51 3.13 2.43 -27.00
N GLY A 52 4.39 2.03 -27.04
CA GLY A 52 5.53 2.96 -27.14
C GLY A 52 5.66 3.92 -25.94
N SER A 53 4.99 3.62 -24.81
CA SER A 53 4.93 4.48 -23.61
C SER A 53 5.18 3.65 -22.35
N PRO A 54 6.44 3.26 -22.07
CA PRO A 54 6.74 2.41 -20.92
C PRO A 54 6.33 3.09 -19.62
N ARG A 55 5.63 2.33 -18.76
CA ARG A 55 5.22 2.75 -17.41
C ARG A 55 5.85 1.84 -16.39
N THR A 56 6.36 2.42 -15.32
CA THR A 56 6.87 1.69 -14.16
C THR A 56 5.84 1.71 -13.03
N ILE A 57 5.79 0.62 -12.26
CA ILE A 57 4.99 0.53 -11.05
C ILE A 57 5.90 0.82 -9.85
N ASP A 58 5.44 1.70 -8.98
CA ASP A 58 6.04 1.88 -7.68
C ASP A 58 5.44 0.89 -6.68
N TYR A 59 6.17 -0.17 -6.42
CA TYR A 59 5.78 -1.20 -5.45
C TYR A 59 5.92 -0.76 -3.99
N GLY A 60 6.53 0.40 -3.73
CA GLY A 60 6.74 0.92 -2.37
C GLY A 60 5.49 1.52 -1.73
N CYS A 61 4.45 1.82 -2.52
CA CYS A 61 3.23 2.46 -2.05
C CYS A 61 1.98 1.77 -2.61
N ILE A 62 1.81 0.48 -2.30
CA ILE A 62 0.64 -0.30 -2.69
C ILE A 62 -0.26 -0.48 -1.47
N PRO A 63 -1.49 0.06 -1.48
CA PRO A 63 -2.44 -0.20 -0.41
C PRO A 63 -2.90 -1.66 -0.46
N SER A 64 -3.04 -2.25 0.70
CA SER A 64 -3.55 -3.62 0.85
C SER A 64 -4.58 -3.69 1.96
N ALA A 65 -5.55 -4.58 1.82
CA ALA A 65 -6.57 -4.82 2.83
C ALA A 65 -6.74 -6.32 3.08
N VAL A 66 -7.01 -6.63 4.35
CA VAL A 66 -7.48 -7.96 4.77
C VAL A 66 -8.93 -7.80 5.20
N PHE A 67 -9.83 -8.49 4.49
CA PHE A 67 -11.27 -8.42 4.74
C PHE A 67 -11.70 -9.37 5.88
N SER A 68 -11.01 -9.26 7.01
CA SER A 68 -11.36 -9.89 8.28
C SER A 68 -12.48 -9.13 8.99
N HIS A 69 -12.83 -9.56 10.20
CA HIS A 69 -13.78 -8.86 11.05
C HIS A 69 -13.13 -8.56 12.42
N PRO A 70 -12.74 -7.32 12.70
CA PRO A 70 -12.77 -6.12 11.84
C PRO A 70 -11.76 -6.21 10.68
N PRO A 71 -11.98 -5.48 9.58
CA PRO A 71 -11.03 -5.43 8.46
C PRO A 71 -9.77 -4.63 8.82
N ILE A 72 -8.67 -4.96 8.13
CA ILE A 72 -7.37 -4.33 8.31
C ILE A 72 -6.94 -3.71 6.99
N GLY A 73 -6.36 -2.52 7.04
CA GLY A 73 -5.78 -1.85 5.88
C GLY A 73 -4.38 -1.35 6.18
N ALA A 74 -3.49 -1.42 5.20
CA ALA A 74 -2.13 -0.91 5.32
C ALA A 74 -1.61 -0.35 3.99
N VAL A 75 -0.86 0.75 4.06
CA VAL A 75 -0.11 1.31 2.94
C VAL A 75 1.22 1.88 3.43
N GLY A 76 2.28 1.75 2.62
CA GLY A 76 3.60 2.26 2.95
C GLY A 76 4.36 1.41 3.96
N LEU A 77 5.27 2.02 4.71
CA LEU A 77 6.18 1.34 5.61
C LEU A 77 5.53 1.01 6.96
N THR A 78 5.78 -0.17 7.48
CA THR A 78 5.56 -0.44 8.90
C THR A 78 6.53 0.39 9.75
N GLU A 79 6.23 0.58 11.04
CA GLU A 79 7.13 1.30 11.96
C GLU A 79 8.52 0.67 11.99
N SER A 80 8.62 -0.66 12.01
CA SER A 80 9.91 -1.36 12.01
C SER A 80 10.68 -1.14 10.70
N GLN A 81 10.00 -1.22 9.55
CA GLN A 81 10.63 -0.94 8.26
C GLN A 81 11.08 0.51 8.14
N ALA A 82 10.27 1.45 8.62
CA ALA A 82 10.61 2.87 8.61
C ALA A 82 11.82 3.16 9.51
N LYS A 83 11.87 2.63 10.73
CA LYS A 83 13.03 2.73 11.61
C LYS A 83 14.31 2.19 10.97
N ASN A 84 14.21 1.04 10.31
CA ASN A 84 15.37 0.42 9.66
C ASN A 84 15.87 1.21 8.44
N ARG A 85 14.98 1.89 7.70
CA ARG A 85 15.33 2.62 6.47
C ARG A 85 15.69 4.09 6.70
N LEU A 86 14.99 4.73 7.63
CA LEU A 86 15.03 6.19 7.82
C LEU A 86 15.67 6.59 9.16
N GLY A 87 15.81 5.66 10.10
CA GLY A 87 16.32 5.95 11.44
C GLY A 87 15.19 6.38 12.38
N MET A 88 15.13 7.67 12.74
CA MET A 88 14.11 8.17 13.66
C MET A 88 12.77 8.37 12.96
N VAL A 89 11.71 7.83 13.59
CA VAL A 89 10.33 7.98 13.12
C VAL A 89 9.42 8.33 14.30
N ARG A 90 8.39 9.11 14.02
CA ARG A 90 7.28 9.37 14.95
C ARG A 90 6.08 8.53 14.56
N THR A 91 5.34 8.07 15.56
CA THR A 91 4.06 7.36 15.35
C THR A 91 2.93 8.10 16.02
N TYR A 92 1.81 8.20 15.33
CA TYR A 92 0.59 8.80 15.86
C TYR A 92 -0.51 7.74 15.78
N THR A 93 -1.16 7.50 16.90
CA THR A 93 -2.18 6.46 17.02
C THR A 93 -3.47 7.07 17.56
N SER A 94 -4.58 6.74 16.91
CA SER A 94 -5.92 7.11 17.35
C SER A 94 -6.76 5.85 17.54
N ASP A 95 -7.27 5.66 18.75
CA ASP A 95 -8.20 4.59 19.12
C ASP A 95 -9.55 5.23 19.45
N PHE A 96 -10.55 4.97 18.64
CA PHE A 96 -11.84 5.63 18.75
C PHE A 96 -12.99 4.70 18.41
N ARG A 97 -14.20 5.14 18.76
CA ARG A 97 -15.45 4.53 18.36
C ARG A 97 -16.14 5.45 17.34
N ALA A 98 -16.40 4.93 16.14
CA ALA A 98 -17.05 5.71 15.10
C ALA A 98 -18.45 6.18 15.55
N MET A 99 -18.86 7.39 15.15
CA MET A 99 -20.11 8.02 15.55
C MET A 99 -21.33 7.12 15.33
N LYS A 100 -21.40 6.40 14.22
CA LYS A 100 -22.46 5.44 13.91
C LYS A 100 -22.60 4.34 14.98
N TYR A 101 -21.51 3.91 15.59
CA TYR A 101 -21.52 2.90 16.66
C TYR A 101 -21.83 3.49 18.03
N VAL A 102 -21.46 4.74 18.28
CA VAL A 102 -21.85 5.45 19.50
C VAL A 102 -23.37 5.56 19.56
N LEU A 103 -24.01 6.03 18.48
CA LEU A 103 -25.46 6.19 18.39
C LEU A 103 -26.16 4.83 18.45
N ALA A 104 -25.64 3.80 17.83
CA ALA A 104 -26.21 2.45 17.83
C ALA A 104 -25.93 1.66 19.13
N GLY A 105 -25.22 2.20 20.10
CA GLY A 105 -24.85 1.51 21.36
C GLY A 105 -23.88 0.34 21.16
N ARG A 106 -23.18 0.25 20.03
CA ARG A 106 -22.24 -0.83 19.71
C ARG A 106 -20.83 -0.47 20.19
N ASN A 107 -20.04 -1.49 20.56
CA ASN A 107 -18.71 -1.30 21.15
C ASN A 107 -17.56 -1.50 20.14
N GLU A 108 -17.84 -1.56 18.84
CA GLU A 108 -16.78 -1.68 17.83
C GLU A 108 -15.90 -0.43 17.84
N ARG A 109 -14.59 -0.69 17.88
CA ARG A 109 -13.56 0.34 17.89
C ARG A 109 -12.74 0.28 16.62
N SER A 110 -12.13 1.41 16.29
CA SER A 110 -11.16 1.55 15.21
C SER A 110 -9.84 2.04 15.79
N LEU A 111 -8.73 1.49 15.27
CA LEU A 111 -7.39 1.93 15.59
C LEU A 111 -6.68 2.34 14.30
N TYR A 112 -6.29 3.60 14.22
CA TYR A 112 -5.54 4.14 13.08
C TYR A 112 -4.16 4.59 13.54
N LYS A 113 -3.16 4.30 12.73
CA LYS A 113 -1.76 4.63 13.02
C LYS A 113 -1.11 5.27 11.80
N LEU A 114 -0.46 6.41 12.01
CA LEU A 114 0.45 7.02 11.07
C LEU A 114 1.89 6.73 11.49
N VAL A 115 2.74 6.47 10.51
CA VAL A 115 4.20 6.40 10.66
C VAL A 115 4.78 7.58 9.88
N VAL A 116 5.55 8.41 10.54
CA VAL A 116 6.06 9.68 10.02
C VAL A 116 7.58 9.70 10.13
N ASP A 117 8.25 10.04 9.05
CA ASP A 117 9.68 10.32 9.05
C ASP A 117 9.97 11.57 9.88
N ASP A 118 10.82 11.45 10.90
CA ASP A 118 11.11 12.56 11.82
C ASP A 118 11.86 13.72 11.16
N ALA A 119 12.66 13.42 10.14
CA ALA A 119 13.48 14.42 9.46
C ALA A 119 12.69 15.27 8.45
N THR A 120 11.73 14.68 7.75
CA THR A 120 11.02 15.33 6.63
C THR A 120 9.57 15.68 6.95
N ASP A 121 9.02 15.14 8.04
CA ASP A 121 7.60 15.16 8.42
C ASP A 121 6.69 14.40 7.41
N GLU A 122 7.25 13.65 6.44
CA GLU A 122 6.45 12.87 5.49
C GLU A 122 5.74 11.71 6.19
N VAL A 123 4.47 11.50 5.85
CA VAL A 123 3.72 10.30 6.26
C VAL A 123 4.14 9.15 5.36
N VAL A 124 4.95 8.24 5.91
CA VAL A 124 5.56 7.12 5.16
C VAL A 124 4.79 5.81 5.31
N GLY A 125 3.82 5.75 6.20
CA GLY A 125 2.96 4.59 6.38
C GLY A 125 1.67 4.91 7.11
N ILE A 126 0.59 4.23 6.72
CA ILE A 126 -0.72 4.30 7.37
C ILE A 126 -1.23 2.88 7.58
N HIS A 127 -1.67 2.58 8.80
CA HIS A 127 -2.20 1.28 9.20
C HIS A 127 -3.52 1.47 9.93
N MET A 128 -4.53 0.71 9.54
CA MET A 128 -5.89 0.84 10.06
C MET A 128 -6.44 -0.53 10.40
N ILE A 129 -7.16 -0.63 11.51
CA ILE A 129 -8.03 -1.75 11.83
C ILE A 129 -9.35 -1.20 12.32
N GLY A 130 -10.43 -1.70 11.80
CA GLY A 130 -11.79 -1.29 12.17
C GLY A 130 -12.72 -1.27 10.97
N PRO A 131 -14.01 -1.01 11.24
CA PRO A 131 -15.00 -0.87 10.17
C PRO A 131 -14.59 0.19 9.14
N ASP A 132 -14.85 -0.09 7.88
CA ASP A 132 -14.59 0.80 6.73
C ASP A 132 -13.09 1.10 6.48
N ALA A 133 -12.16 0.41 7.17
CA ALA A 133 -10.72 0.64 7.02
C ALA A 133 -10.21 0.50 5.56
N PRO A 134 -10.64 -0.48 4.74
CA PRO A 134 -10.20 -0.61 3.36
C PRO A 134 -10.56 0.60 2.49
N GLU A 135 -11.78 1.11 2.62
CA GLU A 135 -12.30 2.23 1.83
C GLU A 135 -11.62 3.54 2.22
N ILE A 136 -11.46 3.77 3.52
CA ILE A 136 -10.76 4.96 4.04
C ILE A 136 -9.29 4.91 3.63
N LEU A 137 -8.65 3.74 3.72
CA LEU A 137 -7.25 3.57 3.35
C LEU A 137 -7.00 3.89 1.89
N GLN A 138 -7.93 3.54 0.98
CA GLN A 138 -7.77 3.83 -0.45
C GLN A 138 -7.61 5.33 -0.70
N ALA A 139 -8.36 6.17 -0.02
CA ALA A 139 -8.20 7.63 -0.10
C ALA A 139 -6.90 8.10 0.58
N ALA A 140 -6.58 7.56 1.76
CA ALA A 140 -5.37 7.89 2.51
C ALA A 140 -4.08 7.46 1.77
N ALA A 141 -4.13 6.39 0.97
CA ALA A 141 -2.99 5.94 0.16
C ALA A 141 -2.56 6.98 -0.88
N ILE A 142 -3.48 7.80 -1.38
CA ILE A 142 -3.16 8.91 -2.28
C ILE A 142 -2.27 9.93 -1.58
N ALA A 143 -2.56 10.24 -0.31
CA ALA A 143 -1.75 11.16 0.49
C ALA A 143 -0.33 10.63 0.73
N VAL A 144 -0.19 9.34 1.05
CA VAL A 144 1.14 8.69 1.18
C VAL A 144 1.88 8.70 -0.15
N ARG A 145 1.20 8.39 -1.25
CA ARG A 145 1.78 8.42 -2.60
C ARG A 145 2.23 9.82 -3.00
N ALA A 146 1.48 10.85 -2.59
CA ALA A 146 1.80 12.26 -2.83
C ALA A 146 2.86 12.80 -1.87
N ARG A 147 3.35 11.99 -0.92
CA ARG A 147 4.34 12.36 0.10
C ARG A 147 3.90 13.53 0.96
N LEU A 148 2.61 13.56 1.32
CA LEU A 148 2.10 14.59 2.19
C LEU A 148 2.71 14.49 3.59
N LYS A 149 2.89 15.65 4.21
CA LYS A 149 3.44 15.76 5.55
C LYS A 149 2.37 15.58 6.61
N LYS A 150 2.79 15.22 7.82
CA LYS A 150 1.89 15.16 8.97
C LYS A 150 1.18 16.50 9.20
N ALA A 151 1.88 17.60 8.95
CA ALA A 151 1.29 18.95 9.02
C ALA A 151 0.12 19.15 8.05
N ASP A 152 0.13 18.54 6.86
CA ASP A 152 -0.98 18.62 5.89
C ASP A 152 -2.22 17.89 6.42
N PHE A 153 -2.01 16.74 7.06
CA PHE A 153 -3.09 16.00 7.72
C PHE A 153 -3.72 16.80 8.86
N ASP A 154 -2.88 17.47 9.68
CA ASP A 154 -3.35 18.28 10.81
C ASP A 154 -4.08 19.55 10.37
N ALA A 155 -3.68 20.13 9.25
CA ALA A 155 -4.31 21.31 8.66
C ALA A 155 -5.66 20.98 7.99
N THR A 156 -5.91 19.71 7.68
CA THR A 156 -7.16 19.29 7.05
C THR A 156 -8.26 19.19 8.11
N VAL A 157 -9.34 19.98 7.93
CA VAL A 157 -10.47 19.97 8.85
C VAL A 157 -11.17 18.60 8.80
N ALA A 158 -11.43 18.04 9.98
CA ALA A 158 -12.17 16.78 10.10
C ALA A 158 -13.66 16.96 9.78
N LEU A 159 -14.29 15.87 9.33
CA LEU A 159 -15.73 15.76 9.17
C LEU A 159 -16.44 15.71 10.54
#